data_917f5fb150f4c454d74ed252385212f3
#
_entry.id   917f5fb150f4c454d74ed252385212f3
#
_cell.length_a   1.000
_cell.length_b   1.000
_cell.length_c   1.000
_cell.angle_alpha   90.00
_cell.angle_beta   90.00
_cell.angle_gamma   90.00
#
_symmetry.space_group_name_H-M   'P 1'
#
loop_
_entity.id
_entity.type
_entity.pdbx_description
1 polymer ?
#
loop_
_entity_poly.entity_id
_entity_poly.type
_entity_poly.pdbx_seq_one_letter_code
_entity_poly.pdbx_strand_id
1 'polypeptide(L)'
;DKSIAEIATEMFSYCDAFTMSAKKDGHANMGGMLAFRDKGLFWKNFSDFNEDGTVKTDVGVLLKVKQISCYGNDSYGGMSGRDIMALAVGLYESCDFNYMNERVAQCNYLAEGFYDAGVKGVVLPAGGHAVYINMDEFFDGKRGHDTFAGEGFSLELIRRYGIRVSELGDYSME
;
A
#
# COMPACT_ATOMS: atom_id res chain seq x y z
N ASP A 1 -17.10 8.90 20.11
CA ASP A 1 -16.70 8.09 18.95
C ASP A 1 -16.23 9.04 17.87
N LYS A 2 -15.09 8.71 17.22
CA LYS A 2 -14.52 9.50 16.12
C LYS A 2 -15.02 8.95 14.79
N SER A 3 -15.31 9.85 13.85
CA SER A 3 -15.54 9.47 12.45
C SER A 3 -14.26 8.94 11.79
N ILE A 4 -14.37 8.20 10.68
CA ILE A 4 -13.21 7.72 9.90
C ILE A 4 -12.33 8.89 9.45
N ALA A 5 -12.93 10.00 9.04
CA ALA A 5 -12.20 11.21 8.64
C ALA A 5 -11.39 11.82 9.80
N GLU A 6 -11.94 11.85 11.01
CA GLU A 6 -11.22 12.32 12.21
C GLU A 6 -10.08 11.39 12.57
N ILE A 7 -10.28 10.07 12.49
CA ILE A 7 -9.24 9.07 12.73
C ILE A 7 -8.11 9.24 11.71
N ALA A 8 -8.42 9.33 10.42
CA ALA A 8 -7.44 9.52 9.37
C ALA A 8 -6.66 10.84 9.54
N THR A 9 -7.35 11.92 9.85
CA THR A 9 -6.73 13.24 10.12
C THR A 9 -5.76 13.17 11.30
N GLU A 10 -6.15 12.47 12.37
CA GLU A 10 -5.28 12.26 13.53
C GLU A 10 -4.05 11.41 13.15
N MET A 11 -4.23 10.31 12.43
CA MET A 11 -3.11 9.48 11.96
C MET A 11 -2.12 10.30 11.13
N PHE A 12 -2.62 11.07 10.16
CA PHE A 12 -1.76 11.94 9.34
C PHE A 12 -1.12 13.08 10.13
N SER A 13 -1.65 13.46 11.30
CA SER A 13 -1.00 14.46 12.16
C SER A 13 0.34 13.99 12.73
N TYR A 14 0.56 12.68 12.79
CA TYR A 14 1.81 12.07 13.26
C TYR A 14 2.81 11.75 12.15
N CYS A 15 2.43 11.98 10.89
CA CYS A 15 3.27 11.69 9.72
C CYS A 15 3.69 12.97 9.01
N ASP A 16 4.89 12.98 8.43
CA ASP A 16 5.37 14.07 7.56
C ASP A 16 5.23 13.75 6.08
N ALA A 17 5.12 12.48 5.72
CA ALA A 17 4.91 12.01 4.37
C ALA A 17 4.17 10.68 4.36
N PHE A 18 3.53 10.35 3.24
CA PHE A 18 2.98 9.02 3.00
C PHE A 18 3.07 8.63 1.53
N THR A 19 3.08 7.34 1.29
CA THR A 19 2.97 6.77 -0.06
C THR A 19 1.70 5.95 -0.18
N MET A 20 1.15 5.92 -1.39
CA MET A 20 -0.02 5.09 -1.70
C MET A 20 0.20 4.35 -3.02
N SER A 21 -0.14 3.08 -3.05
CA SER A 21 -0.18 2.30 -4.28
C SER A 21 -1.53 2.50 -4.98
N ALA A 22 -1.50 3.05 -6.20
CA ALA A 22 -2.71 3.34 -6.97
C ALA A 22 -3.45 2.10 -7.46
N LYS A 23 -2.76 0.95 -7.58
CA LYS A 23 -3.34 -0.31 -8.11
C LYS A 23 -4.24 -1.07 -7.12
N LYS A 24 -4.41 -0.57 -5.92
CA LYS A 24 -5.30 -1.12 -4.90
C LYS A 24 -6.51 -0.21 -4.74
N ASP A 25 -6.53 0.62 -3.72
CA ASP A 25 -7.67 1.49 -3.40
C ASP A 25 -7.78 2.72 -4.33
N GLY A 26 -6.78 2.99 -5.16
CA GLY A 26 -6.84 3.99 -6.22
C GLY A 26 -7.50 3.52 -7.51
N HIS A 27 -7.87 2.23 -7.62
CA HIS A 27 -8.55 1.59 -8.77
C HIS A 27 -7.85 1.77 -10.13
N ALA A 28 -6.55 2.12 -10.14
CA ALA A 28 -5.75 2.20 -11.35
C ALA A 28 -4.97 0.89 -11.59
N ASN A 29 -4.58 0.60 -12.83
CA ASN A 29 -3.81 -0.60 -13.15
C ASN A 29 -2.40 -0.55 -12.54
N MET A 30 -1.81 0.64 -12.44
CA MET A 30 -0.47 0.88 -11.93
C MET A 30 -0.34 2.30 -11.41
N GLY A 31 0.82 2.58 -10.85
CA GLY A 31 1.17 3.90 -10.35
C GLY A 31 1.08 4.00 -8.84
N GLY A 32 1.36 5.17 -8.36
CA GLY A 32 1.34 5.49 -6.95
C GLY A 32 1.40 6.98 -6.73
N MET A 33 1.34 7.36 -5.48
CA MET A 33 1.36 8.74 -5.04
C MET A 33 2.32 8.87 -3.85
N LEU A 34 3.11 9.93 -3.86
CA LEU A 34 3.85 10.42 -2.71
C LEU A 34 3.26 11.78 -2.32
N ALA A 35 2.87 11.92 -1.08
CA ALA A 35 2.47 13.20 -0.50
C ALA A 35 3.31 13.51 0.73
N PHE A 36 3.62 14.76 0.97
CA PHE A 36 4.36 15.20 2.14
C PHE A 36 3.84 16.55 2.64
N ARG A 37 4.06 16.79 3.94
CA ARG A 37 3.62 18.00 4.61
C ARG A 37 4.47 19.18 4.15
N ASP A 38 3.81 20.26 3.75
CA ASP A 38 4.50 21.52 3.46
C ASP A 38 5.28 21.99 4.69
N LYS A 39 6.56 22.31 4.51
CA LYS A 39 7.50 22.68 5.57
C LYS A 39 7.63 21.73 6.75
N GLY A 40 7.17 20.48 6.60
CA GLY A 40 7.37 19.39 7.55
C GLY A 40 8.81 18.88 7.58
N LEU A 41 9.05 17.80 8.35
CA LEU A 41 10.40 17.22 8.48
C LEU A 41 10.93 16.67 7.15
N PHE A 42 10.06 16.03 6.34
CA PHE A 42 10.47 15.56 5.02
C PHE A 42 10.96 16.72 4.15
N TRP A 43 10.18 17.80 4.10
CA TRP A 43 10.57 19.00 3.36
C TRP A 43 11.88 19.61 3.88
N LYS A 44 12.04 19.74 5.20
CA LYS A 44 13.25 20.31 5.83
C LYS A 44 14.50 19.48 5.60
N ASN A 45 14.37 18.15 5.60
CA ASN A 45 15.50 17.24 5.50
C ASN A 45 15.97 17.01 4.05
N PHE A 46 15.07 17.18 3.08
CA PHE A 46 15.34 16.84 1.68
C PHE A 46 15.31 18.03 0.70
N SER A 47 14.98 19.24 1.16
CA SER A 47 15.20 20.45 0.37
C SER A 47 16.63 20.95 0.54
N ASP A 48 17.18 21.61 -0.49
CA ASP A 48 18.47 22.29 -0.40
C ASP A 48 18.29 23.70 0.15
N PHE A 49 19.17 24.08 1.06
CA PHE A 49 19.16 25.41 1.69
C PHE A 49 20.47 26.15 1.43
N ASN A 50 20.39 27.46 1.34
CA ASN A 50 21.54 28.35 1.35
C ASN A 50 22.13 28.50 2.77
N GLU A 51 23.33 29.07 2.88
CA GLU A 51 23.97 29.31 4.19
C GLU A 51 23.15 30.23 5.11
N ASP A 52 22.33 31.10 4.55
CA ASP A 52 21.44 32.00 5.29
C ASP A 52 20.10 31.35 5.69
N GLY A 53 19.91 30.05 5.39
CA GLY A 53 18.71 29.29 5.70
C GLY A 53 17.55 29.48 4.72
N THR A 54 17.72 30.26 3.65
CA THR A 54 16.72 30.36 2.59
C THR A 54 16.71 29.11 1.72
N VAL A 55 15.54 28.75 1.16
CA VAL A 55 15.42 27.59 0.27
C VAL A 55 16.15 27.85 -1.03
N LYS A 56 17.13 27.01 -1.35
CA LYS A 56 17.84 27.02 -2.64
C LYS A 56 17.07 26.18 -3.66
N THR A 57 16.69 24.98 -3.29
CA THR A 57 15.87 24.09 -4.13
C THR A 57 14.88 23.34 -3.27
N ASP A 58 13.60 23.49 -3.56
CA ASP A 58 12.53 22.80 -2.88
C ASP A 58 12.54 21.29 -3.20
N VAL A 59 12.25 20.43 -2.22
CA VAL A 59 12.21 18.98 -2.40
C VAL A 59 11.23 18.55 -3.49
N GLY A 60 10.13 19.26 -3.70
CA GLY A 60 9.19 18.97 -4.79
C GLY A 60 9.86 19.14 -6.16
N VAL A 61 10.74 20.12 -6.33
CA VAL A 61 11.54 20.30 -7.54
C VAL A 61 12.56 19.18 -7.70
N LEU A 62 13.26 18.80 -6.62
CA LEU A 62 14.22 17.70 -6.63
C LEU A 62 13.55 16.37 -6.99
N LEU A 63 12.35 16.10 -6.46
CA LEU A 63 11.56 14.92 -6.80
C LEU A 63 11.14 14.91 -8.27
N LYS A 64 10.72 16.05 -8.84
CA LYS A 64 10.43 16.16 -10.27
C LYS A 64 11.65 15.84 -11.15
N VAL A 65 12.81 16.38 -10.79
CA VAL A 65 14.07 16.05 -11.49
C VAL A 65 14.37 14.56 -11.39
N LYS A 66 14.16 13.96 -10.22
CA LYS A 66 14.33 12.52 -10.01
C LYS A 66 13.34 11.69 -10.84
N GLN A 67 12.09 12.13 -10.95
CA GLN A 67 11.09 11.48 -11.82
C GLN A 67 11.50 11.52 -13.30
N ILE A 68 12.02 12.66 -13.77
CA ILE A 68 12.55 12.75 -15.15
C ILE A 68 13.64 11.70 -15.38
N SER A 69 14.59 11.58 -14.46
CA SER A 69 15.69 10.62 -14.56
C SER A 69 15.24 9.16 -14.53
N CYS A 70 14.24 8.84 -13.69
CA CYS A 70 13.80 7.46 -13.48
C CYS A 70 12.68 7.04 -14.44
N TYR A 71 11.79 7.95 -14.81
CA TYR A 71 10.53 7.66 -15.51
C TYR A 71 10.30 8.51 -16.76
N GLY A 72 11.20 9.40 -17.08
CA GLY A 72 11.21 10.18 -18.34
C GLY A 72 10.45 11.48 -18.32
N ASN A 73 9.54 11.74 -17.37
CA ASN A 73 8.79 13.00 -17.29
C ASN A 73 8.29 13.31 -15.88
N ASP A 74 8.22 14.60 -15.55
CA ASP A 74 7.78 15.11 -14.26
C ASP A 74 6.26 15.34 -14.15
N SER A 75 5.54 15.41 -15.28
CA SER A 75 4.10 15.67 -15.29
C SER A 75 3.25 14.42 -15.08
N TYR A 76 3.72 13.27 -15.52
CA TYR A 76 2.99 12.00 -15.40
C TYR A 76 3.80 10.90 -14.69
N GLY A 77 5.07 11.12 -14.36
CA GLY A 77 5.93 10.15 -13.64
C GLY A 77 6.01 8.78 -14.33
N GLY A 78 5.93 8.73 -15.67
CA GLY A 78 5.89 7.50 -16.46
C GLY A 78 4.52 6.83 -16.54
N MET A 79 3.47 7.36 -15.89
CA MET A 79 2.11 6.84 -16.00
C MET A 79 1.46 7.23 -17.32
N SER A 80 0.68 6.33 -17.91
CA SER A 80 -0.14 6.68 -19.07
C SER A 80 -1.29 7.61 -18.67
N GLY A 81 -1.76 8.44 -19.61
CA GLY A 81 -2.89 9.33 -19.35
C GLY A 81 -4.16 8.58 -18.90
N ARG A 82 -4.41 7.38 -19.43
CA ARG A 82 -5.55 6.54 -19.00
C ARG A 82 -5.42 6.09 -17.53
N ASP A 83 -4.22 5.78 -17.06
CA ASP A 83 -4.01 5.35 -15.66
C ASP A 83 -4.13 6.54 -14.70
N ILE A 84 -3.70 7.73 -15.11
CA ILE A 84 -3.90 8.98 -14.36
C ILE A 84 -5.40 9.29 -14.26
N MET A 85 -6.15 9.17 -15.36
CA MET A 85 -7.59 9.36 -15.36
C MET A 85 -8.32 8.31 -14.52
N ALA A 86 -7.91 7.04 -14.62
CA ALA A 86 -8.45 5.96 -13.81
C ALA A 86 -8.20 6.23 -12.30
N LEU A 87 -6.99 6.67 -11.94
CA LEU A 87 -6.67 7.04 -10.55
C LEU A 87 -7.52 8.23 -10.07
N ALA A 88 -7.67 9.26 -10.91
CA ALA A 88 -8.47 10.43 -10.54
C ALA A 88 -9.93 10.05 -10.25
N VAL A 89 -10.54 9.19 -11.07
CA VAL A 89 -11.89 8.68 -10.84
C VAL A 89 -11.92 7.72 -9.65
N GLY A 90 -10.97 6.80 -9.58
CA GLY A 90 -10.89 5.78 -8.54
C GLY A 90 -10.77 6.36 -7.12
N LEU A 91 -10.08 7.50 -6.96
CA LEU A 91 -10.00 8.19 -5.67
C LEU A 91 -11.37 8.71 -5.20
N TYR A 92 -12.24 9.13 -6.13
CA TYR A 92 -13.62 9.48 -5.77
C TYR A 92 -14.48 8.25 -5.46
N GLU A 93 -14.36 7.19 -6.27
CA GLU A 93 -15.06 5.93 -6.04
C GLU A 93 -14.68 5.29 -4.70
N SER A 94 -13.41 5.38 -4.30
CA SER A 94 -12.94 4.91 -3.00
C SER A 94 -13.55 5.66 -1.80
N CYS A 95 -14.19 6.80 -2.04
CA CYS A 95 -14.93 7.54 -1.02
C CYS A 95 -16.42 7.14 -0.97
N ASP A 96 -16.91 6.29 -1.88
CA ASP A 96 -18.28 5.80 -1.85
C ASP A 96 -18.48 4.79 -0.74
N PHE A 97 -19.41 5.08 0.16
CA PHE A 97 -19.66 4.22 1.33
C PHE A 97 -20.15 2.83 0.94
N ASN A 98 -21.04 2.73 -0.05
CA ASN A 98 -21.63 1.43 -0.42
C ASN A 98 -20.56 0.54 -1.07
N TYR A 99 -19.73 1.13 -1.93
CA TYR A 99 -18.60 0.42 -2.54
C TYR A 99 -17.62 -0.10 -1.48
N MET A 100 -17.18 0.76 -0.57
CA MET A 100 -16.23 0.39 0.46
C MET A 100 -16.81 -0.60 1.48
N ASN A 101 -18.09 -0.46 1.82
CA ASN A 101 -18.76 -1.41 2.70
C ASN A 101 -18.82 -2.81 2.09
N GLU A 102 -19.16 -2.92 0.80
CA GLU A 102 -19.17 -4.19 0.08
C GLU A 102 -17.77 -4.80 0.03
N ARG A 103 -16.75 -3.99 -0.26
CA ARG A 103 -15.36 -4.44 -0.32
C ARG A 103 -14.86 -4.99 1.02
N VAL A 104 -15.12 -4.28 2.10
CA VAL A 104 -14.77 -4.72 3.45
C VAL A 104 -15.55 -5.98 3.83
N ALA A 105 -16.83 -6.06 3.47
CA ALA A 105 -17.65 -7.25 3.72
C ALA A 105 -17.09 -8.49 3.02
N GLN A 106 -16.62 -8.36 1.77
CA GLN A 106 -15.96 -9.47 1.06
C GLN A 106 -14.68 -9.95 1.75
N CYS A 107 -13.85 -9.03 2.22
CA CYS A 107 -12.63 -9.38 2.97
C CYS A 107 -12.97 -10.08 4.28
N ASN A 108 -13.92 -9.56 5.03
CA ASN A 108 -14.36 -10.18 6.29
C ASN A 108 -14.95 -11.57 6.06
N TYR A 109 -15.83 -11.72 5.07
CA TYR A 109 -16.43 -13.02 4.72
C TYR A 109 -15.35 -14.08 4.43
N LEU A 110 -14.33 -13.72 3.66
CA LEU A 110 -13.25 -14.64 3.33
C LEU A 110 -12.37 -14.96 4.56
N ALA A 111 -12.01 -13.94 5.34
CA ALA A 111 -11.17 -14.12 6.53
C ALA A 111 -11.88 -14.96 7.61
N GLU A 112 -13.15 -14.66 7.89
CA GLU A 112 -13.98 -15.42 8.83
C GLU A 112 -14.19 -16.86 8.34
N GLY A 113 -14.44 -17.05 7.03
CA GLY A 113 -14.54 -18.38 6.45
C GLY A 113 -13.29 -19.22 6.61
N PHE A 114 -12.11 -18.64 6.48
CA PHE A 114 -10.85 -19.34 6.78
C PHE A 114 -10.70 -19.65 8.27
N TYR A 115 -11.01 -18.70 9.11
CA TYR A 115 -10.94 -18.87 10.56
C TYR A 115 -11.89 -19.99 11.04
N ASP A 116 -13.13 -19.98 10.59
CA ASP A 116 -14.16 -20.99 10.93
C ASP A 116 -13.81 -22.38 10.38
N ALA A 117 -13.11 -22.44 9.25
CA ALA A 117 -12.56 -23.67 8.70
C ALA A 117 -11.32 -24.18 9.46
N GLY A 118 -10.87 -23.47 10.50
CA GLY A 118 -9.73 -23.86 11.31
C GLY A 118 -8.37 -23.56 10.70
N VAL A 119 -8.30 -22.65 9.73
CA VAL A 119 -7.02 -22.19 9.17
C VAL A 119 -6.30 -21.34 10.20
N LYS A 120 -5.10 -21.78 10.60
CA LYS A 120 -4.27 -21.05 11.56
C LYS A 120 -3.62 -19.84 10.92
N GLY A 121 -3.33 -18.83 11.73
CA GLY A 121 -2.60 -17.64 11.30
C GLY A 121 -3.42 -16.61 10.52
N VAL A 122 -4.73 -16.78 10.42
CA VAL A 122 -5.61 -15.79 9.80
C VAL A 122 -5.61 -14.52 10.63
N VAL A 123 -5.24 -13.40 10.01
CA VAL A 123 -5.19 -12.10 10.68
C VAL A 123 -6.59 -11.49 10.73
N LEU A 124 -7.09 -11.28 11.94
CA LEU A 124 -8.40 -10.66 12.19
C LEU A 124 -8.23 -9.40 13.08
N PRO A 125 -9.08 -8.36 12.88
CA PRO A 125 -10.05 -8.22 11.79
C PRO A 125 -9.39 -8.06 10.44
N ALA A 126 -10.09 -8.46 9.35
CA ALA A 126 -9.58 -8.27 8.00
C ALA A 126 -9.45 -6.78 7.65
N GLY A 127 -8.47 -6.46 6.82
CA GLY A 127 -8.27 -5.11 6.32
C GLY A 127 -9.17 -4.74 5.15
N GLY A 128 -8.92 -3.56 4.55
CA GLY A 128 -9.79 -2.99 3.52
C GLY A 128 -9.77 -3.69 2.16
N HIS A 129 -8.65 -4.34 1.78
CA HIS A 129 -8.51 -4.91 0.43
C HIS A 129 -7.83 -6.28 0.36
N ALA A 130 -7.47 -6.87 1.47
CA ALA A 130 -6.79 -8.16 1.48
C ALA A 130 -7.04 -8.95 2.78
N VAL A 131 -6.91 -10.26 2.68
CA VAL A 131 -6.86 -11.18 3.82
C VAL A 131 -5.43 -11.69 3.94
N TYR A 132 -4.89 -11.67 5.14
CA TYR A 132 -3.54 -12.09 5.43
C TYR A 132 -3.55 -13.36 6.29
N ILE A 133 -2.62 -14.27 5.98
CA ILE A 133 -2.38 -15.48 6.75
C ILE A 133 -0.90 -15.49 7.13
N ASN A 134 -0.63 -15.52 8.44
CA ASN A 134 0.71 -15.66 8.97
C ASN A 134 1.20 -17.10 8.76
N MET A 135 2.22 -17.28 7.96
CA MET A 135 2.74 -18.61 7.60
C MET A 135 3.45 -19.29 8.78
N ASP A 136 4.04 -18.56 9.70
CA ASP A 136 4.64 -19.14 10.90
C ASP A 136 3.59 -19.83 11.78
N GLU A 137 2.46 -19.18 11.98
CA GLU A 137 1.34 -19.76 12.70
C GLU A 137 0.66 -20.89 11.90
N PHE A 138 0.53 -20.70 10.59
CA PHE A 138 -0.04 -21.72 9.71
C PHE A 138 0.73 -23.03 9.79
N PHE A 139 2.05 -22.98 9.81
CA PHE A 139 2.93 -24.13 9.89
C PHE A 139 3.36 -24.51 11.33
N ASP A 140 2.74 -23.95 12.36
CA ASP A 140 3.07 -24.18 13.78
C ASP A 140 4.55 -23.91 14.12
N GLY A 141 5.16 -22.89 13.51
CA GLY A 141 6.58 -22.57 13.69
C GLY A 141 7.56 -23.63 13.18
N LYS A 142 7.08 -24.60 12.39
CA LYS A 142 7.93 -25.68 11.84
C LYS A 142 8.73 -25.30 10.60
N ARG A 143 8.47 -24.12 10.08
CA ARG A 143 9.15 -23.55 8.90
C ARG A 143 9.77 -22.22 9.28
N GLY A 144 11.07 -22.10 9.11
CA GLY A 144 11.77 -20.81 9.29
C GLY A 144 11.67 -19.92 8.05
N HIS A 145 11.99 -18.65 8.21
CA HIS A 145 12.04 -17.68 7.09
C HIS A 145 12.96 -18.12 5.95
N ASP A 146 14.05 -18.80 6.29
CA ASP A 146 15.03 -19.37 5.34
C ASP A 146 14.45 -20.50 4.46
N THR A 147 13.26 -20.99 4.77
CA THR A 147 12.59 -22.05 3.98
C THR A 147 11.64 -21.51 2.92
N PHE A 148 11.43 -20.20 2.83
CA PHE A 148 10.49 -19.56 1.90
C PHE A 148 9.10 -20.20 1.94
N ALA A 149 8.58 -20.36 3.16
CA ALA A 149 7.34 -21.11 3.40
C ALA A 149 6.11 -20.47 2.70
N GLY A 150 6.05 -19.14 2.66
CA GLY A 150 4.98 -18.40 1.97
C GLY A 150 5.01 -18.61 0.47
N GLU A 151 6.19 -18.56 -0.14
CA GLU A 151 6.37 -18.84 -1.57
C GLU A 151 6.02 -20.28 -1.91
N GLY A 152 6.52 -21.24 -1.13
CA GLY A 152 6.19 -22.66 -1.29
C GLY A 152 4.70 -22.93 -1.20
N PHE A 153 4.00 -22.29 -0.26
CA PHE A 153 2.56 -22.37 -0.12
C PHE A 153 1.84 -21.80 -1.35
N SER A 154 2.27 -20.64 -1.83
CA SER A 154 1.72 -19.99 -3.03
C SER A 154 1.85 -20.86 -4.27
N LEU A 155 3.02 -21.46 -4.47
CA LEU A 155 3.28 -22.39 -5.58
C LEU A 155 2.42 -23.65 -5.51
N GLU A 156 2.24 -24.24 -4.32
CA GLU A 156 1.38 -25.42 -4.15
C GLU A 156 -0.11 -25.11 -4.41
N LEU A 157 -0.59 -23.93 -4.00
CA LEU A 157 -1.96 -23.50 -4.31
C LEU A 157 -2.20 -23.37 -5.80
N ILE A 158 -1.25 -22.76 -6.54
CA ILE A 158 -1.35 -22.65 -8.00
C ILE A 158 -1.31 -24.04 -8.63
N ARG A 159 -0.36 -24.87 -8.23
CA ARG A 159 -0.15 -26.19 -8.82
C ARG A 159 -1.33 -27.14 -8.62
N ARG A 160 -1.91 -27.13 -7.43
CA ARG A 160 -3.00 -28.09 -7.06
C ARG A 160 -4.38 -27.57 -7.39
N TYR A 161 -4.61 -26.27 -7.23
CA TYR A 161 -5.95 -25.69 -7.25
C TYR A 161 -6.14 -24.55 -8.24
N GLY A 162 -5.06 -24.09 -8.90
CA GLY A 162 -5.12 -22.95 -9.82
C GLY A 162 -5.39 -21.62 -9.09
N ILE A 163 -5.17 -21.55 -7.77
CA ILE A 163 -5.40 -20.37 -6.94
C ILE A 163 -4.08 -19.62 -6.80
N ARG A 164 -4.08 -18.37 -7.24
CA ARG A 164 -2.94 -17.46 -7.07
C ARG A 164 -3.12 -16.60 -5.83
N VAL A 165 -2.14 -16.64 -4.95
CA VAL A 165 -1.97 -15.73 -3.82
C VAL A 165 -0.65 -14.97 -3.97
N SER A 166 -0.42 -13.98 -3.12
CA SER A 166 0.86 -13.25 -3.07
C SER A 166 1.53 -13.54 -1.75
N GLU A 167 2.81 -13.86 -1.80
CA GLU A 167 3.68 -13.87 -0.65
C GLU A 167 4.13 -12.44 -0.32
N LEU A 168 4.27 -12.10 0.96
CA LEU A 168 4.78 -10.84 1.46
C LEU A 168 5.71 -11.11 2.64
N GLY A 169 6.98 -10.72 2.49
CA GLY A 169 7.94 -10.74 3.59
C GLY A 169 9.22 -11.50 3.29
N ASP A 170 9.16 -12.68 2.69
CA ASP A 170 10.35 -13.51 2.47
C ASP A 170 11.40 -12.80 1.59
N TYR A 171 10.96 -12.00 0.61
CA TYR A 171 11.85 -11.25 -0.28
C TYR A 171 12.04 -9.78 0.12
N SER A 172 11.29 -9.27 1.09
CA SER A 172 11.30 -7.86 1.48
C SER A 172 12.08 -7.60 2.76
N MET A 173 12.69 -8.61 3.33
CA MET A 173 13.39 -8.56 4.62
C MET A 173 14.90 -8.35 4.48
N GLU A 174 15.39 -7.97 3.30
CA GLU A 174 16.81 -7.61 3.09
C GLU A 174 17.13 -6.19 3.53
#